data_05aa957ef238bfad64c7930996e66af3
#
_entry.id   05aa957ef238bfad64c7930996e66af3
#
_cell.length_a   1.000
_cell.length_b   1.000
_cell.length_c   1.000
_cell.angle_alpha   90.00
_cell.angle_beta   90.00
_cell.angle_gamma   90.00
#
_symmetry.space_group_name_H-M   'P 1'
#
loop_
_entity.id
_entity.type
_entity.pdbx_description
1 polymer ?
#
loop_
_entity_poly.entity_id
_entity_poly.type
_entity_poly.pdbx_seq_one_letter_code
_entity_poly.pdbx_strand_id
1 'polypeptide(L)'
;MCIRDSINDGDGHFTFHPLPRFAQAAPGYGVVAADIDADGRVEVVAVQNMFTREPETGLWRGGIGVVLEYGAGGVFRVEPASETGFIVDGDAKGLTLCDLDSDNRPDLVVCQNDGRLLAWKNQGDGQPLFSVRLNGSPGNRNGIGARIIAHYTDGTVRAAEMTAGNGYLSQSQPVVYFNTADTPIKALEIRWPDGETTKATPDAKSLTITVSKHLLSKTTR
;
A
#
# COMPACT_ATOMS: atom_id res chain seq x y z
N MET A 1 7.22 7.79 -20.20
CA MET A 1 7.04 8.38 -18.84
C MET A 1 8.39 8.33 -18.13
N CYS A 2 8.91 9.46 -17.65
CA CYS A 2 10.15 9.43 -16.87
C CYS A 2 9.76 9.14 -15.43
N ILE A 3 10.06 7.96 -14.93
CA ILE A 3 9.84 7.63 -13.54
C ILE A 3 11.04 8.20 -12.76
N ARG A 4 10.78 9.29 -12.05
CA ARG A 4 11.76 10.04 -11.28
C ARG A 4 11.19 10.23 -9.89
N ASP A 5 12.04 10.20 -8.91
CA ASP A 5 11.66 10.45 -7.53
C ASP A 5 12.23 11.81 -7.07
N SER A 6 11.49 12.47 -6.19
CA SER A 6 11.88 13.72 -5.58
C SER A 6 11.68 13.59 -4.07
N ILE A 7 12.77 13.43 -3.36
CA ILE A 7 12.77 13.29 -1.90
C ILE A 7 12.66 14.67 -1.27
N ASN A 8 11.65 14.86 -0.42
CA ASN A 8 11.50 16.06 0.40
C ASN A 8 12.47 15.98 1.59
N ASP A 9 13.33 16.97 1.75
CA ASP A 9 14.27 17.08 2.87
C ASP A 9 13.65 17.66 4.16
N GLY A 10 12.36 18.06 4.10
CA GLY A 10 11.58 18.53 5.24
C GLY A 10 11.58 20.04 5.44
N ASP A 11 12.38 20.79 4.75
CA ASP A 11 12.46 22.27 4.83
C ASP A 11 11.98 22.98 3.56
N GLY A 12 11.27 22.25 2.70
CA GLY A 12 10.70 22.75 1.45
C GLY A 12 11.58 22.58 0.22
N HIS A 13 12.71 21.92 0.36
CA HIS A 13 13.57 21.53 -0.74
C HIS A 13 13.33 20.08 -1.15
N PHE A 14 13.59 19.78 -2.42
CA PHE A 14 13.44 18.46 -2.99
C PHE A 14 14.71 18.04 -3.71
N THR A 15 15.26 16.90 -3.35
CA THR A 15 16.38 16.29 -4.05
C THR A 15 15.89 15.27 -5.05
N PHE A 16 16.34 15.41 -6.29
CA PHE A 16 15.98 14.55 -7.39
C PHE A 16 16.80 13.27 -7.40
N HIS A 17 16.14 12.13 -7.42
CA HIS A 17 16.74 10.80 -7.57
C HIS A 17 16.10 10.06 -8.76
N PRO A 18 16.89 9.61 -9.76
CA PRO A 18 16.35 8.75 -10.79
C PRO A 18 16.05 7.38 -10.20
N LEU A 19 14.88 6.83 -10.51
CA LEU A 19 14.58 5.44 -10.18
C LEU A 19 15.50 4.48 -10.93
N PRO A 20 15.70 3.25 -10.44
CA PRO A 20 16.50 2.23 -11.12
C PRO A 20 16.05 2.00 -12.57
N ARG A 21 16.96 1.59 -13.44
CA ARG A 21 16.71 1.41 -14.88
C ARG A 21 15.53 0.47 -15.17
N PHE A 22 15.36 -0.58 -14.39
CA PHE A 22 14.24 -1.53 -14.57
C PHE A 22 12.88 -0.87 -14.31
N ALA A 23 12.78 0.06 -13.35
CA ALA A 23 11.57 0.84 -13.14
C ALA A 23 11.26 1.81 -14.30
N GLN A 24 12.24 2.07 -15.16
CA GLN A 24 12.14 2.96 -16.31
C GLN A 24 12.13 2.22 -17.66
N ALA A 25 12.11 0.87 -17.65
CA ALA A 25 12.22 0.05 -18.85
C ALA A 25 10.98 0.14 -19.76
N ALA A 26 9.83 0.45 -19.20
CA ALA A 26 8.56 0.64 -19.90
C ALA A 26 7.65 1.62 -19.14
N PRO A 27 6.57 2.12 -19.78
CA PRO A 27 5.59 2.95 -19.09
C PRO A 27 5.01 2.25 -17.87
N GLY A 28 5.06 2.90 -16.70
CA GLY A 28 4.44 2.42 -15.47
C GLY A 28 2.97 2.85 -15.38
N TYR A 29 2.12 2.00 -14.82
CA TYR A 29 0.69 2.22 -14.63
C TYR A 29 0.28 2.01 -13.18
N GLY A 30 -0.06 0.79 -12.79
CA GLY A 30 -0.41 0.48 -11.40
C GLY A 30 0.82 0.58 -10.51
N VAL A 31 0.65 1.30 -9.39
CA VAL A 31 1.68 1.44 -8.35
C VAL A 31 0.99 1.29 -7.00
N VAL A 32 1.58 0.50 -6.12
CA VAL A 32 1.17 0.40 -4.71
C VAL A 32 2.40 0.55 -3.82
N ALA A 33 2.17 0.99 -2.59
CA ALA A 33 3.20 1.13 -1.58
C ALA A 33 2.72 0.48 -0.27
N ALA A 34 3.46 -0.48 0.24
CA ALA A 34 3.16 -1.19 1.49
C ALA A 34 4.44 -1.83 2.04
N ASP A 35 4.44 -2.09 3.33
CA ASP A 35 5.42 -2.94 4.01
C ASP A 35 5.06 -4.40 3.69
N ILE A 36 5.64 -4.97 2.63
CA ILE A 36 5.21 -6.27 2.08
C ILE A 36 5.92 -7.41 2.79
N ASP A 37 7.20 -7.25 3.12
CA ASP A 37 7.99 -8.26 3.81
C ASP A 37 7.93 -8.13 5.34
N ALA A 38 7.23 -7.10 5.85
CA ALA A 38 7.04 -6.82 7.26
C ALA A 38 8.34 -6.46 8.00
N ASP A 39 9.29 -5.81 7.34
CA ASP A 39 10.54 -5.31 7.94
C ASP A 39 10.39 -3.90 8.55
N GLY A 40 9.22 -3.26 8.39
CA GLY A 40 8.90 -1.92 8.90
C GLY A 40 9.22 -0.79 7.94
N ARG A 41 9.72 -1.09 6.74
CA ARG A 41 9.90 -0.16 5.62
C ARG A 41 8.82 -0.40 4.59
N VAL A 42 8.66 0.54 3.70
CA VAL A 42 7.63 0.48 2.66
C VAL A 42 8.29 0.18 1.33
N GLU A 43 7.90 -0.91 0.70
CA GLU A 43 8.24 -1.23 -0.68
C GLU A 43 7.29 -0.52 -1.63
N VAL A 44 7.78 -0.21 -2.82
CA VAL A 44 6.97 0.27 -3.94
C VAL A 44 6.92 -0.81 -5.02
N VAL A 45 5.72 -1.32 -5.30
CA VAL A 45 5.51 -2.26 -6.39
C VAL A 45 4.85 -1.54 -7.56
N ALA A 46 5.39 -1.76 -8.76
CA ALA A 46 4.85 -1.14 -9.97
C ALA A 46 4.72 -2.16 -11.11
N VAL A 47 3.66 -2.00 -11.88
CA VAL A 47 3.44 -2.76 -13.12
C VAL A 47 3.59 -1.87 -14.34
N GLN A 48 4.00 -2.45 -15.44
CA GLN A 48 4.51 -1.75 -16.60
C GLN A 48 3.94 -2.31 -17.90
N ASN A 49 4.40 -1.75 -19.01
CA ASN A 49 4.18 -2.10 -20.39
C ASN A 49 3.01 -1.39 -21.07
N MET A 50 3.16 -1.24 -22.38
CA MET A 50 2.14 -0.72 -23.28
C MET A 50 2.21 -1.44 -24.61
N PHE A 51 1.25 -2.32 -24.87
CA PHE A 51 1.18 -3.10 -26.11
C PHE A 51 0.22 -2.51 -27.13
N THR A 52 -0.70 -1.65 -26.69
CA THR A 52 -1.60 -0.92 -27.59
C THR A 52 -0.81 0.17 -28.30
N ARG A 53 -0.80 0.11 -29.62
CA ARG A 53 0.00 1.02 -30.46
C ARG A 53 -0.77 2.23 -30.89
N GLU A 54 -0.13 3.37 -30.74
CA GLU A 54 -0.20 4.42 -31.76
C GLU A 54 0.87 4.07 -32.80
N PRO A 55 0.58 4.15 -34.12
CA PRO A 55 1.54 3.74 -35.18
C PRO A 55 2.92 4.41 -35.05
N GLU A 56 2.97 5.61 -34.50
CA GLU A 56 4.16 6.45 -34.37
C GLU A 56 5.03 6.09 -33.14
N THR A 57 4.48 5.43 -32.12
CA THR A 57 5.19 5.26 -30.84
C THR A 57 5.83 3.90 -30.64
N GLY A 58 5.45 2.90 -31.42
CA GLY A 58 5.98 1.54 -31.29
C GLY A 58 5.49 0.79 -30.04
N LEU A 59 6.12 -0.36 -29.78
CA LEU A 59 5.78 -1.22 -28.64
C LEU A 59 6.72 -0.99 -27.47
N TRP A 60 6.17 -0.85 -26.29
CA TRP A 60 6.89 -0.69 -25.03
C TRP A 60 6.73 -1.95 -24.17
N ARG A 61 7.65 -2.93 -24.35
CA ARG A 61 7.57 -4.27 -23.76
C ARG A 61 8.71 -4.60 -22.80
N GLY A 62 9.50 -3.62 -22.39
CA GLY A 62 10.73 -3.87 -21.63
C GLY A 62 10.51 -4.15 -20.14
N GLY A 63 9.29 -4.01 -19.63
CA GLY A 63 8.99 -4.18 -18.22
C GLY A 63 8.53 -5.60 -17.89
N ILE A 64 8.88 -6.05 -16.70
CA ILE A 64 8.39 -7.30 -16.09
C ILE A 64 7.72 -7.06 -14.74
N GLY A 65 7.36 -5.80 -14.46
CA GLY A 65 7.03 -5.36 -13.11
C GLY A 65 8.29 -5.16 -12.26
N VAL A 66 8.17 -4.41 -11.18
CA VAL A 66 9.28 -4.16 -10.26
C VAL A 66 8.78 -4.08 -8.83
N VAL A 67 9.59 -4.59 -7.91
CA VAL A 67 9.52 -4.33 -6.48
C VAL A 67 10.72 -3.47 -6.12
N LEU A 68 10.49 -2.34 -5.48
CA LEU A 68 11.51 -1.37 -5.13
C LEU A 68 11.57 -1.21 -3.62
N GLU A 69 12.72 -1.48 -3.03
CA GLU A 69 13.02 -1.19 -1.63
C GLU A 69 13.69 0.19 -1.52
N TYR A 70 13.31 0.96 -0.48
CA TYR A 70 13.97 2.21 -0.14
C TYR A 70 15.19 1.94 0.75
N GLY A 71 16.36 1.93 0.14
CA GLY A 71 17.60 1.58 0.79
C GLY A 71 18.26 2.69 1.60
N ALA A 72 19.32 2.34 2.32
CA ALA A 72 20.17 3.29 3.01
C ALA A 72 20.76 4.31 2.02
N GLY A 73 20.71 5.59 2.39
CA GLY A 73 21.17 6.70 1.54
C GLY A 73 20.10 7.30 0.64
N GLY A 74 18.83 6.93 0.84
CA GLY A 74 17.72 7.59 0.16
C GLY A 74 17.52 7.18 -1.31
N VAL A 75 17.96 5.99 -1.69
CA VAL A 75 17.92 5.52 -3.08
C VAL A 75 17.11 4.23 -3.15
N PHE A 76 16.18 4.15 -4.10
CA PHE A 76 15.46 2.92 -4.40
C PHE A 76 16.37 1.88 -5.06
N ARG A 77 16.21 0.62 -4.65
CA ARG A 77 16.81 -0.56 -5.26
C ARG A 77 15.72 -1.46 -5.81
N VAL A 78 16.03 -2.19 -6.87
CA VAL A 78 15.13 -3.23 -7.40
C VAL A 78 15.42 -4.52 -6.68
N GLU A 79 14.40 -5.09 -6.07
CA GLU A 79 14.45 -6.44 -5.56
C GLU A 79 14.44 -7.43 -6.72
N PRO A 80 15.35 -8.42 -6.74
CA PRO A 80 15.41 -9.38 -7.82
C PRO A 80 14.09 -10.16 -7.97
N ALA A 81 13.59 -10.26 -9.21
CA ALA A 81 12.39 -11.04 -9.49
C ALA A 81 12.53 -12.53 -9.15
N SER A 82 13.77 -13.03 -9.09
CA SER A 82 14.08 -14.39 -8.62
C SER A 82 13.84 -14.59 -7.12
N GLU A 83 13.86 -13.51 -6.34
CA GLU A 83 13.62 -13.53 -4.88
C GLU A 83 12.16 -13.22 -4.57
N THR A 84 11.60 -12.19 -5.22
CA THR A 84 10.21 -11.77 -4.99
C THR A 84 9.18 -12.66 -5.69
N GLY A 85 9.55 -13.36 -6.76
CA GLY A 85 8.61 -14.09 -7.62
C GLY A 85 7.64 -13.18 -8.40
N PHE A 86 7.76 -11.85 -8.28
CA PHE A 86 6.87 -10.91 -8.93
C PHE A 86 7.33 -10.65 -10.37
N ILE A 87 6.66 -11.32 -11.33
CA ILE A 87 6.94 -11.18 -12.76
C ILE A 87 5.64 -10.94 -13.51
N VAL A 88 5.52 -9.79 -14.15
CA VAL A 88 4.38 -9.38 -14.97
C VAL A 88 4.91 -8.87 -16.31
N ASP A 89 4.94 -9.75 -17.28
CA ASP A 89 5.46 -9.49 -18.63
C ASP A 89 4.40 -9.02 -19.63
N GLY A 90 3.12 -9.07 -19.25
CA GLY A 90 1.99 -8.63 -20.06
C GLY A 90 1.76 -7.11 -20.05
N ASP A 91 0.69 -6.68 -20.72
CA ASP A 91 0.26 -5.27 -20.78
C ASP A 91 -0.49 -4.87 -19.49
N ALA A 92 0.24 -4.82 -18.37
CA ALA A 92 -0.34 -4.61 -17.05
C ALA A 92 -0.79 -3.17 -16.84
N LYS A 93 -1.96 -3.00 -16.22
CA LYS A 93 -2.58 -1.69 -15.95
C LYS A 93 -2.92 -1.52 -14.49
N GLY A 94 -3.86 -2.28 -13.97
CA GLY A 94 -4.27 -2.20 -12.58
C GLY A 94 -3.38 -3.04 -11.69
N LEU A 95 -3.02 -2.49 -10.54
CA LEU A 95 -2.36 -3.20 -9.44
C LEU A 95 -3.05 -2.82 -8.14
N THR A 96 -3.31 -3.79 -7.28
CA THR A 96 -4.01 -3.57 -6.02
C THR A 96 -3.45 -4.46 -4.92
N LEU A 97 -3.53 -3.95 -3.69
CA LEU A 97 -3.26 -4.69 -2.46
C LEU A 97 -4.57 -5.23 -1.90
N CYS A 98 -4.55 -6.49 -1.50
CA CYS A 98 -5.61 -7.13 -0.72
C CYS A 98 -5.00 -8.22 0.15
N ASP A 99 -5.80 -8.76 1.04
CA ASP A 99 -5.47 -9.93 1.85
C ASP A 99 -6.43 -11.03 1.39
N LEU A 100 -5.94 -11.96 0.57
CA LEU A 100 -6.74 -12.96 -0.14
C LEU A 100 -7.17 -14.12 0.77
N ASP A 101 -6.37 -14.44 1.76
CA ASP A 101 -6.61 -15.59 2.65
C ASP A 101 -6.73 -15.22 4.13
N SER A 102 -6.77 -13.93 4.44
CA SER A 102 -6.97 -13.40 5.79
C SER A 102 -5.82 -13.73 6.76
N ASP A 103 -4.60 -13.76 6.25
CA ASP A 103 -3.39 -13.98 7.05
C ASP A 103 -2.72 -12.67 7.53
N ASN A 104 -3.31 -11.50 7.20
CA ASN A 104 -2.80 -10.16 7.49
C ASN A 104 -1.45 -9.84 6.82
N ARG A 105 -1.18 -10.46 5.69
CA ARG A 105 -0.11 -10.08 4.78
C ARG A 105 -0.70 -9.47 3.51
N PRO A 106 -0.21 -8.32 3.05
CA PRO A 106 -0.67 -7.75 1.80
C PRO A 106 -0.29 -8.63 0.61
N ASP A 107 -1.30 -9.10 -0.12
CA ASP A 107 -1.17 -9.80 -1.40
C ASP A 107 -1.32 -8.84 -2.56
N LEU A 108 -0.87 -9.25 -3.74
CA LEU A 108 -0.92 -8.45 -4.96
C LEU A 108 -1.86 -9.06 -5.98
N VAL A 109 -2.70 -8.21 -6.59
CA VAL A 109 -3.53 -8.58 -7.73
C VAL A 109 -3.30 -7.61 -8.88
N VAL A 110 -3.06 -8.14 -10.08
CA VAL A 110 -2.74 -7.37 -11.29
C VAL A 110 -3.75 -7.66 -12.39
N CYS A 111 -4.29 -6.58 -12.97
CA CYS A 111 -5.09 -6.64 -14.19
C CYS A 111 -4.26 -6.26 -15.40
N GLN A 112 -4.45 -6.98 -16.49
CA GLN A 112 -3.76 -6.77 -17.76
C GLN A 112 -4.77 -6.49 -18.87
N ASN A 113 -4.41 -5.66 -19.86
CA ASN A 113 -5.16 -5.59 -21.11
C ASN A 113 -4.93 -6.89 -21.89
N ASP A 114 -6.02 -7.45 -22.39
CA ASP A 114 -6.01 -8.69 -23.20
C ASP A 114 -5.18 -9.82 -22.53
N GLY A 115 -5.22 -9.88 -21.19
CA GLY A 115 -4.48 -10.82 -20.40
C GLY A 115 -5.27 -11.38 -19.23
N ARG A 116 -4.69 -12.36 -18.55
CA ARG A 116 -5.30 -12.96 -17.36
C ARG A 116 -5.16 -12.03 -16.16
N LEU A 117 -6.12 -12.12 -15.23
CA LEU A 117 -5.91 -11.63 -13.87
C LEU A 117 -4.82 -12.49 -13.22
N LEU A 118 -3.83 -11.82 -12.62
CA LEU A 118 -2.74 -12.46 -11.90
C LEU A 118 -2.84 -12.12 -10.42
N ALA A 119 -2.51 -13.08 -9.57
CA ALA A 119 -2.47 -12.87 -8.13
C ALA A 119 -1.22 -13.52 -7.54
N TRP A 120 -0.57 -12.81 -6.63
CA TRP A 120 0.55 -13.29 -5.85
C TRP A 120 0.15 -13.28 -4.39
N LYS A 121 0.16 -14.46 -3.78
CA LYS A 121 0.04 -14.59 -2.34
C LYS A 121 1.38 -14.30 -1.71
N ASN A 122 1.39 -13.42 -0.73
CA ASN A 122 2.59 -13.12 0.06
C ASN A 122 2.90 -14.32 0.98
N GLN A 123 4.05 -14.93 0.77
CA GLN A 123 4.56 -16.08 1.52
C GLN A 123 5.83 -15.73 2.32
N GLY A 124 6.07 -14.45 2.53
CA GLY A 124 7.23 -13.97 3.29
C GLY A 124 7.24 -14.50 4.72
N ASP A 125 8.45 -14.65 5.28
CA ASP A 125 8.68 -15.15 6.64
C ASP A 125 8.44 -14.09 7.72
N GLY A 126 8.17 -12.84 7.32
CA GLY A 126 7.87 -11.72 8.21
C GLY A 126 6.64 -11.98 9.09
N GLN A 127 6.56 -11.29 10.22
CA GLN A 127 5.37 -11.38 11.08
C GLN A 127 4.15 -10.77 10.37
N PRO A 128 2.93 -11.32 10.57
CA PRO A 128 1.72 -10.71 10.05
C PRO A 128 1.57 -9.26 10.53
N LEU A 129 1.09 -8.39 9.66
CA LEU A 129 0.87 -6.99 9.98
C LEU A 129 -0.40 -6.80 10.80
N PHE A 130 -0.44 -5.75 11.59
CA PHE A 130 -1.67 -5.33 12.28
C PHE A 130 -2.57 -4.56 11.32
N SER A 131 -3.76 -5.08 11.04
CA SER A 131 -4.72 -4.50 10.10
C SER A 131 -5.80 -3.68 10.79
N VAL A 132 -6.09 -2.50 10.24
CA VAL A 132 -7.15 -1.60 10.71
C VAL A 132 -8.20 -1.45 9.62
N ARG A 133 -9.45 -1.80 9.97
CA ARG A 133 -10.63 -1.57 9.16
C ARG A 133 -11.50 -0.50 9.81
N LEU A 134 -12.20 0.29 9.02
CA LEU A 134 -13.12 1.28 9.52
C LEU A 134 -14.57 0.91 9.19
N ASN A 135 -15.48 1.24 10.11
CA ASN A 135 -16.91 1.19 9.91
C ASN A 135 -17.48 2.59 10.12
N GLY A 136 -17.50 3.37 9.06
CA GLY A 136 -17.91 4.76 9.05
C GLY A 136 -19.42 4.97 8.98
N SER A 137 -19.85 6.16 8.55
CA SER A 137 -21.27 6.52 8.38
C SER A 137 -21.89 5.77 7.19
N PRO A 138 -23.24 5.68 7.11
CA PRO A 138 -23.94 4.98 6.02
C PRO A 138 -23.54 5.41 4.61
N GLY A 139 -23.18 6.69 4.44
CA GLY A 139 -22.70 7.23 3.14
C GLY A 139 -21.21 7.00 2.87
N ASN A 140 -20.45 6.59 3.88
CA ASN A 140 -19.02 6.34 3.81
C ASN A 140 -18.62 5.19 4.73
N ARG A 141 -19.08 4.00 4.42
CA ARG A 141 -18.91 2.81 5.29
C ARG A 141 -17.45 2.46 5.55
N ASN A 142 -16.59 2.63 4.56
CA ASN A 142 -15.17 2.30 4.67
C ASN A 142 -14.34 3.42 5.30
N GLY A 143 -14.96 4.55 5.69
CA GLY A 143 -14.24 5.67 6.27
C GLY A 143 -13.25 6.34 5.33
N ILE A 144 -13.53 6.39 4.03
CA ILE A 144 -12.66 7.04 3.04
C ILE A 144 -12.41 8.49 3.44
N GLY A 145 -11.15 8.93 3.39
CA GLY A 145 -10.68 10.23 3.86
C GLY A 145 -10.40 10.32 5.36
N ALA A 146 -10.63 9.23 6.10
CA ALA A 146 -10.21 9.19 7.51
C ALA A 146 -8.69 8.99 7.63
N ARG A 147 -8.09 9.70 8.58
CA ARG A 147 -6.69 9.55 8.95
C ARG A 147 -6.58 8.68 10.20
N ILE A 148 -5.82 7.62 10.10
CA ILE A 148 -5.57 6.66 11.17
C ILE A 148 -4.16 6.93 11.72
N ILE A 149 -4.07 7.20 13.01
CA ILE A 149 -2.82 7.50 13.70
C ILE A 149 -2.58 6.40 14.73
N ALA A 150 -1.51 5.65 14.55
CA ALA A 150 -1.06 4.61 15.46
C ALA A 150 0.01 5.17 16.42
N HIS A 151 -0.26 5.11 17.71
CA HIS A 151 0.67 5.46 18.77
C HIS A 151 1.29 4.17 19.33
N TYR A 152 2.58 4.03 19.20
CA TYR A 152 3.31 2.86 19.66
C TYR A 152 3.77 2.97 21.14
N THR A 153 4.11 1.85 21.74
CA THR A 153 4.54 1.79 23.15
C THR A 153 5.88 2.48 23.40
N ASP A 154 6.74 2.58 22.39
CA ASP A 154 8.03 3.29 22.44
C ASP A 154 7.92 4.81 22.23
N GLY A 155 6.69 5.33 22.01
CA GLY A 155 6.43 6.73 21.71
C GLY A 155 6.45 7.08 20.21
N THR A 156 6.81 6.14 19.34
CA THR A 156 6.72 6.34 17.87
C THR A 156 5.26 6.55 17.45
N VAL A 157 5.08 7.38 16.44
CA VAL A 157 3.76 7.66 15.84
C VAL A 157 3.83 7.42 14.35
N ARG A 158 2.92 6.60 13.82
CA ARG A 158 2.74 6.39 12.37
C ARG A 158 1.33 6.78 11.98
N ALA A 159 1.17 7.31 10.78
CA ALA A 159 -0.14 7.72 10.27
C ALA A 159 -0.35 7.22 8.85
N ALA A 160 -1.59 6.84 8.55
CA ALA A 160 -2.02 6.46 7.21
C ALA A 160 -3.42 7.00 6.94
N GLU A 161 -3.81 7.08 5.68
CA GLU A 161 -5.13 7.52 5.26
C GLU A 161 -5.90 6.39 4.60
N MET A 162 -7.19 6.34 4.86
CA MET A 162 -8.11 5.45 4.17
C MET A 162 -8.50 6.09 2.84
N THR A 163 -7.92 5.62 1.75
CA THR A 163 -8.08 6.21 0.42
C THR A 163 -9.03 5.41 -0.47
N ALA A 164 -9.60 6.08 -1.47
CA ALA A 164 -10.35 5.45 -2.56
C ALA A 164 -9.70 5.80 -3.90
N GLY A 165 -9.80 4.88 -4.87
CA GLY A 165 -9.25 5.08 -6.20
C GLY A 165 -7.74 5.30 -6.18
N ASN A 166 -7.04 4.62 -5.29
CA ASN A 166 -5.63 4.83 -4.99
C ASN A 166 -4.66 4.18 -6.00
N GLY A 167 -5.17 3.59 -7.08
CA GLY A 167 -4.36 2.99 -8.13
C GLY A 167 -4.84 3.36 -9.52
N TYR A 168 -4.01 3.13 -10.53
CA TYR A 168 -4.40 3.30 -11.93
C TYR A 168 -5.45 2.24 -12.32
N LEU A 169 -6.68 2.68 -12.60
CA LEU A 169 -7.84 1.82 -12.89
C LEU A 169 -8.06 0.71 -11.86
N SER A 170 -7.68 0.96 -10.60
CA SER A 170 -7.73 -0.01 -9.54
C SER A 170 -7.93 0.66 -8.18
N GLN A 171 -8.33 -0.16 -7.20
CA GLN A 171 -8.44 0.26 -5.81
C GLN A 171 -8.04 -0.91 -4.91
N SER A 172 -7.17 -0.64 -3.97
CA SER A 172 -6.79 -1.58 -2.93
C SER A 172 -7.92 -1.80 -1.93
N GLN A 173 -7.89 -2.92 -1.24
CA GLN A 173 -8.82 -3.20 -0.15
C GLN A 173 -8.78 -2.05 0.88
N PRO A 174 -9.93 -1.59 1.41
CA PRO A 174 -9.98 -0.50 2.39
C PRO A 174 -9.51 -0.99 3.77
N VAL A 175 -8.24 -1.26 3.86
CA VAL A 175 -7.52 -1.72 5.05
C VAL A 175 -6.20 -0.98 5.13
N VAL A 176 -5.85 -0.54 6.33
CA VAL A 176 -4.53 0.01 6.62
C VAL A 176 -3.75 -1.00 7.44
N TYR A 177 -2.52 -1.23 7.06
CA TYR A 177 -1.62 -2.13 7.75
C TYR A 177 -0.54 -1.36 8.51
N PHE A 178 -0.21 -1.83 9.72
CA PHE A 178 0.87 -1.32 10.54
C PHE A 178 1.78 -2.47 10.98
N ASN A 179 3.08 -2.26 10.87
CA ASN A 179 4.04 -3.20 11.41
C ASN A 179 4.08 -3.09 12.94
N THR A 180 4.01 -4.23 13.63
CA THR A 180 4.04 -4.32 15.09
C THR A 180 5.05 -5.36 15.59
N ALA A 181 5.95 -5.86 14.72
CA ALA A 181 6.89 -6.91 15.04
C ALA A 181 7.79 -6.55 16.26
N ASP A 182 8.36 -5.34 16.24
CA ASP A 182 9.26 -4.88 17.28
C ASP A 182 8.58 -4.08 18.39
N THR A 183 7.46 -3.41 18.06
CA THR A 183 6.82 -2.47 18.98
C THR A 183 5.30 -2.52 18.84
N PRO A 184 4.57 -2.89 19.91
CA PRO A 184 3.11 -2.93 19.88
C PRO A 184 2.46 -1.54 19.77
N ILE A 185 1.28 -1.49 19.15
CA ILE A 185 0.44 -0.30 19.14
C ILE A 185 -0.25 -0.16 20.48
N LYS A 186 -0.01 0.97 21.17
CA LYS A 186 -0.65 1.34 22.42
C LYS A 186 -2.07 1.86 22.25
N ALA A 187 -2.28 2.68 21.21
CA ALA A 187 -3.56 3.31 20.92
C ALA A 187 -3.68 3.70 19.45
N LEU A 188 -4.91 3.73 18.95
CA LEU A 188 -5.28 4.28 17.65
C LEU A 188 -6.10 5.54 17.84
N GLU A 189 -5.84 6.56 17.05
CA GLU A 189 -6.67 7.75 16.89
C GLU A 189 -7.16 7.82 15.45
N ILE A 190 -8.46 7.82 15.24
CA ILE A 190 -9.08 7.93 13.92
C ILE A 190 -9.70 9.31 13.80
N ARG A 191 -9.20 10.11 12.89
CA ARG A 191 -9.79 11.43 12.53
C ARG A 191 -10.64 11.24 11.30
N TRP A 192 -11.96 11.37 11.48
CA TRP A 192 -12.92 11.19 10.41
C TRP A 192 -13.01 12.44 9.51
N PRO A 193 -13.48 12.29 8.25
CA PRO A 193 -13.55 13.42 7.31
C PRO A 193 -14.41 14.60 7.75
N ASP A 194 -15.37 14.38 8.63
CA ASP A 194 -16.24 15.42 9.19
C ASP A 194 -15.66 16.12 10.45
N GLY A 195 -14.41 15.80 10.80
CA GLY A 195 -13.69 16.39 11.92
C GLY A 195 -13.87 15.68 13.26
N GLU A 196 -14.75 14.67 13.34
CA GLU A 196 -14.86 13.85 14.56
C GLU A 196 -13.60 13.01 14.77
N THR A 197 -13.37 12.64 16.03
CA THR A 197 -12.24 11.78 16.40
C THR A 197 -12.73 10.62 17.26
N THR A 198 -12.28 9.40 16.90
CA THR A 198 -12.50 8.19 17.69
C THR A 198 -11.16 7.66 18.17
N LYS A 199 -11.11 7.22 19.43
CA LYS A 199 -9.93 6.53 19.98
C LYS A 199 -10.26 5.06 20.22
N ALA A 200 -9.31 4.18 19.93
CA ALA A 200 -9.44 2.75 20.15
C ALA A 200 -8.14 2.19 20.72
N THR A 201 -8.25 1.15 21.52
CA THR A 201 -7.09 0.42 22.04
C THR A 201 -7.13 -0.98 21.43
N PRO A 202 -6.09 -1.38 20.67
CA PRO A 202 -5.99 -2.74 20.15
C PRO A 202 -5.94 -3.76 21.28
N ASP A 203 -6.55 -4.93 21.03
CA ASP A 203 -6.29 -6.10 21.87
C ASP A 203 -4.90 -6.66 21.49
N ALA A 204 -4.04 -6.86 22.49
CA ALA A 204 -2.69 -7.37 22.29
C ALA A 204 -2.63 -8.77 21.64
N LYS A 205 -3.74 -9.50 21.62
CA LYS A 205 -3.86 -10.84 21.02
C LYS A 205 -4.47 -10.83 19.61
N SER A 206 -4.95 -9.69 19.14
CA SER A 206 -5.61 -9.57 17.83
C SER A 206 -4.71 -8.86 16.84
N LEU A 207 -4.60 -9.41 15.64
CA LEU A 207 -3.94 -8.77 14.51
C LEU A 207 -4.86 -7.87 13.69
N THR A 208 -6.14 -7.80 14.04
CA THR A 208 -7.13 -7.01 13.30
C THR A 208 -8.03 -6.25 14.24
N ILE A 209 -8.31 -4.99 13.93
CA ILE A 209 -9.33 -4.20 14.60
C ILE A 209 -10.27 -3.54 13.58
N THR A 210 -11.57 -3.54 13.90
CA THR A 210 -12.54 -2.71 13.20
C THR A 210 -12.99 -1.58 14.12
N VAL A 211 -12.71 -0.33 13.72
CA VAL A 211 -13.10 0.85 14.49
C VAL A 211 -14.34 1.46 13.89
N SER A 212 -15.43 1.53 14.69
CA SER A 212 -16.69 2.14 14.30
C SER A 212 -16.74 3.61 14.69
N LYS A 213 -17.23 4.46 13.79
CA LYS A 213 -17.44 5.89 14.05
C LYS A 213 -18.45 6.12 15.18
N HIS A 214 -19.53 5.34 15.19
CA HIS A 214 -20.54 5.39 16.22
C HIS A 214 -20.40 4.17 17.13
N LEU A 215 -19.81 4.35 18.31
CA LEU A 215 -20.09 3.47 19.42
C LEU A 215 -21.58 3.65 19.72
N LEU A 216 -22.37 2.60 19.52
CA LEU A 216 -23.77 2.58 19.94
C LEU A 216 -23.81 3.02 21.41
N SER A 217 -24.29 4.23 21.68
CA SER A 217 -24.60 4.65 23.03
C SER A 217 -25.65 3.67 23.55
N LYS A 218 -25.32 2.85 24.54
CA LYS A 218 -26.32 2.12 25.30
C LYS A 218 -27.24 3.15 25.93
N THR A 219 -28.41 3.37 25.32
CA THR A 219 -29.52 4.05 26.01
C THR A 219 -30.01 3.10 27.08
N THR A 220 -29.52 3.23 28.28
CA THR A 220 -30.18 2.66 29.48
C THR A 220 -31.50 3.40 29.65
N ARG A 221 -32.61 2.71 29.40
CA ARG A 221 -33.93 3.10 29.88
C ARG A 221 -34.08 2.67 31.32
#